data_e69cb539ec9b72dc1e78ced35aff4436
#
_entry.id   e69cb539ec9b72dc1e78ced35aff4436
#
_cell.length_a   1.000
_cell.length_b   1.000
_cell.length_c   1.000
_cell.angle_alpha   90.00
_cell.angle_beta   90.00
_cell.angle_gamma   90.00
#
_symmetry.space_group_name_H-M   'P 1'
#
loop_
_entity.id
_entity.type
_entity.pdbx_description
1 polymer ?
#
loop_
_entity_poly.entity_id
_entity_poly.type
_entity_poly.pdbx_seq_one_letter_code
_entity_poly.pdbx_strand_id
1 'polypeptide(L)'
;ISDLLLDIGTYTKDESSKLVQVGDYVVHSFTHQELQNNTLSARALDDRLGAFIILEAIKQAKDAKVGLYAATTVGEETTTRGATFATNIVKPTIGIIVDVTHTTDHDGKAPSKGLIRLGGGPAITIGSIISPVLLELVEESSKRQGIQLQYEVSSERTYTDSDKVHFLQDGIPVLLISIPLRYMHSSVEVCNYQDVLDIIALISDLLIHLDPNQNFDPFKK
;
A
#
# COMPACT_ATOMS: atom_id res chain seq x y z
N ILE A 1 19.63 -13.17 6.04
CA ILE A 1 19.15 -14.00 4.89
C ILE A 1 20.34 -14.77 4.29
N SER A 2 21.51 -14.15 4.13
CA SER A 2 22.72 -14.81 3.58
C SER A 2 23.17 -16.09 4.31
N ASP A 3 22.75 -16.28 5.55
CA ASP A 3 23.13 -17.40 6.40
C ASP A 3 22.05 -18.48 6.51
N LEU A 4 20.94 -18.31 5.77
CA LEU A 4 19.87 -19.31 5.75
C LEU A 4 20.26 -20.49 4.85
N LEU A 5 20.08 -21.68 5.37
CA LEU A 5 20.23 -22.93 4.63
C LEU A 5 18.87 -23.58 4.46
N LEU A 6 18.60 -24.06 3.25
CA LEU A 6 17.41 -24.83 2.94
C LEU A 6 17.80 -26.28 2.75
N ASP A 7 17.32 -27.14 3.64
CA ASP A 7 17.45 -28.60 3.48
C ASP A 7 16.29 -29.09 2.61
N ILE A 8 16.62 -29.65 1.44
CA ILE A 8 15.68 -30.26 0.49
C ILE A 8 15.76 -31.78 0.50
N GLY A 9 16.45 -32.39 1.49
CA GLY A 9 16.53 -33.83 1.66
C GLY A 9 17.51 -34.54 0.72
N THR A 10 18.47 -33.83 0.13
CA THR A 10 19.51 -34.38 -0.74
C THR A 10 20.84 -34.51 -0.01
N TYR A 11 21.67 -35.50 -0.42
CA TYR A 11 22.97 -35.77 0.21
C TYR A 11 24.15 -35.19 -0.59
N THR A 12 23.95 -34.89 -1.86
CA THR A 12 25.03 -34.43 -2.73
C THR A 12 24.61 -33.24 -3.55
N LYS A 13 25.60 -32.46 -4.00
CA LYS A 13 25.37 -31.32 -4.92
C LYS A 13 24.75 -31.80 -6.23
N ASP A 14 25.15 -32.96 -6.73
CA ASP A 14 24.62 -33.46 -8.01
C ASP A 14 23.14 -33.85 -7.90
N GLU A 15 22.69 -34.38 -6.74
CA GLU A 15 21.28 -34.61 -6.48
C GLU A 15 20.52 -33.28 -6.39
N SER A 16 21.02 -32.30 -5.63
CA SER A 16 20.38 -31.01 -5.48
C SER A 16 20.25 -30.28 -6.82
N SER A 17 21.30 -30.31 -7.65
CA SER A 17 21.33 -29.62 -8.95
C SER A 17 20.35 -30.17 -9.98
N LYS A 18 19.77 -31.36 -9.74
CA LYS A 18 18.71 -31.93 -10.58
C LYS A 18 17.32 -31.42 -10.18
N LEU A 19 17.18 -30.87 -8.98
CA LEU A 19 15.90 -30.42 -8.39
C LEU A 19 15.80 -28.90 -8.38
N VAL A 20 16.90 -28.21 -8.12
CA VAL A 20 16.94 -26.75 -7.98
C VAL A 20 18.20 -26.18 -8.64
N GLN A 21 18.14 -24.93 -9.06
CA GLN A 21 19.27 -24.20 -9.64
C GLN A 21 19.46 -22.86 -8.99
N VAL A 22 20.65 -22.25 -9.20
CA VAL A 22 20.93 -20.90 -8.72
C VAL A 22 19.99 -19.90 -9.38
N GLY A 23 19.28 -19.13 -8.58
CA GLY A 23 18.29 -18.17 -9.02
C GLY A 23 16.81 -18.63 -8.85
N ASP A 24 16.59 -19.88 -8.45
CA ASP A 24 15.24 -20.35 -8.10
C ASP A 24 14.71 -19.64 -6.87
N TYR A 25 13.43 -19.32 -6.90
CA TYR A 25 12.75 -18.68 -5.76
C TYR A 25 12.36 -19.72 -4.70
N VAL A 26 12.54 -19.33 -3.46
CA VAL A 26 12.10 -20.11 -2.30
C VAL A 26 11.01 -19.31 -1.58
N VAL A 27 9.87 -19.96 -1.34
CA VAL A 27 8.75 -19.36 -0.63
C VAL A 27 8.22 -20.31 0.45
N HIS A 28 7.68 -19.73 1.53
CA HIS A 28 6.97 -20.53 2.53
C HIS A 28 5.69 -21.11 1.95
N SER A 29 5.37 -22.37 2.32
CA SER A 29 4.16 -23.06 1.88
C SER A 29 2.88 -22.56 2.56
N PHE A 30 3.00 -21.74 3.61
CA PHE A 30 1.85 -21.15 4.32
C PHE A 30 0.99 -20.34 3.35
N THR A 31 -0.33 -20.57 3.34
CA THR A 31 -1.27 -19.91 2.44
C THR A 31 -1.97 -18.74 3.12
N HIS A 32 -2.93 -19.04 4.00
CA HIS A 32 -3.64 -18.04 4.79
C HIS A 32 -4.32 -18.74 5.99
N GLN A 33 -4.64 -17.94 7.00
CA GLN A 33 -5.42 -18.38 8.16
C GLN A 33 -6.27 -17.23 8.68
N GLU A 34 -7.57 -17.45 8.80
CA GLU A 34 -8.45 -16.55 9.52
C GLU A 34 -8.19 -16.66 11.02
N LEU A 35 -8.12 -15.51 11.68
CA LEU A 35 -7.89 -15.40 13.11
C LEU A 35 -9.08 -14.71 13.77
N GLN A 36 -9.01 -14.50 15.09
CA GLN A 36 -10.06 -13.79 15.83
C GLN A 36 -10.12 -12.30 15.45
N ASN A 37 -11.24 -11.63 15.74
CA ASN A 37 -11.44 -10.19 15.56
C ASN A 37 -11.28 -9.69 14.11
N ASN A 38 -11.79 -10.45 13.14
CA ASN A 38 -11.72 -10.11 11.71
C ASN A 38 -10.29 -9.93 11.19
N THR A 39 -9.33 -10.66 11.73
CA THR A 39 -7.97 -10.61 11.23
C THR A 39 -7.62 -11.83 10.37
N LEU A 40 -6.75 -11.60 9.42
CA LEU A 40 -6.23 -12.59 8.48
C LEU A 40 -4.71 -12.62 8.57
N SER A 41 -4.14 -13.83 8.68
CA SER A 41 -2.71 -14.04 8.51
C SER A 41 -2.44 -14.68 7.16
N ALA A 42 -1.50 -14.13 6.42
CA ALA A 42 -0.99 -14.72 5.18
C ALA A 42 0.41 -14.19 4.87
N ARG A 43 1.09 -14.84 3.93
CA ARG A 43 2.32 -14.30 3.36
C ARG A 43 2.02 -13.29 2.26
N ALA A 44 2.91 -12.34 2.06
CA ALA A 44 2.84 -11.34 0.97
C ALA A 44 1.48 -10.64 0.90
N LEU A 45 0.92 -10.25 2.06
CA LEU A 45 -0.15 -9.28 2.13
C LEU A 45 0.38 -7.91 1.68
N ASP A 46 1.62 -7.66 1.97
CA ASP A 46 2.49 -6.64 1.41
C ASP A 46 3.00 -7.05 0.00
N ASP A 47 2.57 -6.40 -1.12
CA ASP A 47 1.38 -5.54 -1.12
C ASP A 47 0.33 -6.06 -2.11
N ARG A 48 -0.04 -7.35 -1.94
CA ARG A 48 -1.18 -7.91 -2.69
C ARG A 48 -2.52 -7.32 -2.23
N LEU A 49 -2.57 -6.81 -0.98
CA LEU A 49 -3.78 -6.15 -0.47
C LEU A 49 -4.02 -4.84 -1.21
N GLY A 50 -3.00 -4.00 -1.39
CA GLY A 50 -3.11 -2.78 -2.17
C GLY A 50 -3.52 -3.04 -3.61
N ALA A 51 -2.95 -4.06 -4.25
CA ALA A 51 -3.37 -4.48 -5.59
C ALA A 51 -4.88 -4.86 -5.63
N PHE A 52 -5.38 -5.59 -4.65
CA PHE A 52 -6.79 -5.93 -4.52
C PHE A 52 -7.66 -4.70 -4.28
N ILE A 53 -7.26 -3.84 -3.34
CA ILE A 53 -7.98 -2.62 -2.97
C ILE A 53 -8.17 -1.69 -4.16
N ILE A 54 -7.11 -1.38 -4.91
CA ILE A 54 -7.22 -0.44 -6.04
C ILE A 54 -8.13 -0.97 -7.14
N LEU A 55 -8.11 -2.27 -7.40
CA LEU A 55 -8.99 -2.89 -8.40
C LEU A 55 -10.46 -2.85 -7.97
N GLU A 56 -10.76 -3.18 -6.71
CA GLU A 56 -12.12 -3.12 -6.19
C GLU A 56 -12.62 -1.68 -6.05
N ALA A 57 -11.76 -0.74 -5.65
CA ALA A 57 -12.13 0.68 -5.55
C ALA A 57 -12.51 1.27 -6.91
N ILE A 58 -11.73 1.05 -7.96
CA ILE A 58 -12.06 1.49 -9.34
C ILE A 58 -13.34 0.82 -9.84
N LYS A 59 -13.50 -0.46 -9.57
CA LYS A 59 -14.72 -1.20 -9.97
C LYS A 59 -15.98 -0.63 -9.31
N GLN A 60 -15.87 -0.10 -8.09
CA GLN A 60 -16.97 0.56 -7.39
C GLN A 60 -17.16 2.02 -7.81
N ALA A 61 -16.12 2.72 -8.26
CA ALA A 61 -16.15 4.12 -8.65
C ALA A 61 -16.70 4.37 -10.08
N LYS A 62 -17.80 3.69 -10.45
CA LYS A 62 -18.39 3.75 -11.80
C LYS A 62 -18.90 5.12 -12.20
N ASP A 63 -19.29 5.94 -11.22
CA ASP A 63 -19.83 7.28 -11.42
C ASP A 63 -18.76 8.37 -11.36
N ALA A 64 -17.47 8.01 -11.33
CA ALA A 64 -16.38 8.95 -11.37
C ALA A 64 -16.39 9.76 -12.68
N LYS A 65 -16.15 11.06 -12.56
CA LYS A 65 -16.16 12.02 -13.68
C LYS A 65 -14.78 12.24 -14.30
N VAL A 66 -13.78 11.52 -13.81
CA VAL A 66 -12.38 11.63 -14.23
C VAL A 66 -11.90 10.31 -14.83
N GLY A 67 -10.83 10.36 -15.62
CA GLY A 67 -10.18 9.14 -16.13
C GLY A 67 -9.46 8.39 -15.01
N LEU A 68 -9.78 7.10 -14.82
CA LEU A 68 -9.20 6.26 -13.79
C LEU A 68 -8.26 5.21 -14.40
N TYR A 69 -7.10 5.07 -13.79
CA TYR A 69 -6.10 4.06 -14.16
C TYR A 69 -5.66 3.32 -12.90
N ALA A 70 -5.78 2.00 -12.89
CA ALA A 70 -5.16 1.15 -11.88
C ALA A 70 -3.82 0.64 -12.40
N ALA A 71 -2.79 0.70 -11.59
CA ALA A 71 -1.48 0.15 -11.89
C ALA A 71 -1.00 -0.71 -10.73
N THR A 72 -0.76 -2.00 -10.97
CA THR A 72 0.01 -2.85 -10.08
C THR A 72 1.46 -2.81 -10.53
N THR A 73 2.35 -2.37 -9.67
CA THR A 73 3.73 -2.06 -10.03
C THR A 73 4.69 -3.14 -9.59
N VAL A 74 5.73 -3.40 -10.40
CA VAL A 74 6.74 -4.39 -10.09
C VAL A 74 7.99 -3.74 -9.48
N GLY A 75 8.58 -4.42 -8.49
CA GLY A 75 9.88 -4.06 -7.93
C GLY A 75 9.82 -2.84 -7.01
N GLU A 76 8.72 -2.63 -6.31
CA GLU A 76 8.60 -1.61 -5.27
C GLU A 76 9.67 -1.84 -4.20
N GLU A 77 9.73 -3.04 -3.62
CA GLU A 77 10.65 -3.51 -2.56
C GLU A 77 12.15 -3.37 -2.89
N THR A 78 12.49 -3.07 -4.12
CA THR A 78 13.89 -3.05 -4.56
C THR A 78 14.29 -1.78 -5.28
N THR A 79 13.48 -1.33 -6.22
CA THR A 79 13.89 -0.25 -7.16
C THR A 79 12.78 0.77 -7.44
N THR A 80 11.54 0.50 -7.05
CA THR A 80 10.34 1.31 -7.36
C THR A 80 10.16 1.60 -8.87
N ARG A 81 10.76 0.74 -9.73
CA ARG A 81 10.82 0.98 -11.19
C ARG A 81 9.45 0.87 -11.86
N GLY A 82 8.59 -0.01 -11.33
CA GLY A 82 7.26 -0.23 -11.91
C GLY A 82 6.41 1.03 -11.87
N ALA A 83 6.37 1.71 -10.73
CA ALA A 83 5.66 2.98 -10.58
C ALA A 83 6.21 4.06 -11.52
N THR A 84 7.53 4.15 -11.66
CA THR A 84 8.16 5.08 -12.59
C THR A 84 7.70 4.86 -14.03
N PHE A 85 7.68 3.60 -14.50
CA PHE A 85 7.24 3.29 -15.87
C PHE A 85 5.75 3.52 -16.06
N ALA A 86 4.92 3.05 -15.14
CA ALA A 86 3.47 3.24 -15.19
C ALA A 86 3.11 4.73 -15.24
N THR A 87 3.70 5.53 -14.37
CA THR A 87 3.48 6.97 -14.31
C THR A 87 3.89 7.69 -15.59
N ASN A 88 5.04 7.33 -16.19
CA ASN A 88 5.49 7.92 -17.45
C ASN A 88 4.60 7.56 -18.64
N ILE A 89 3.96 6.38 -18.62
CA ILE A 89 3.02 5.95 -19.67
C ILE A 89 1.68 6.65 -19.49
N VAL A 90 1.11 6.64 -18.29
CA VAL A 90 -0.22 7.18 -17.99
C VAL A 90 -0.22 8.70 -17.96
N LYS A 91 0.83 9.30 -17.43
CA LYS A 91 0.96 10.75 -17.19
C LYS A 91 -0.22 11.30 -16.39
N PRO A 92 -0.47 10.78 -15.19
CA PRO A 92 -1.62 11.15 -14.39
C PRO A 92 -1.51 12.59 -13.85
N THR A 93 -2.66 13.21 -13.60
CA THR A 93 -2.74 14.52 -12.91
C THR A 93 -2.45 14.38 -11.42
N ILE A 94 -2.83 13.26 -10.81
CA ILE A 94 -2.60 12.93 -9.41
C ILE A 94 -2.25 11.45 -9.27
N GLY A 95 -1.59 11.09 -8.17
CA GLY A 95 -1.32 9.71 -7.77
C GLY A 95 -1.95 9.38 -6.42
N ILE A 96 -2.75 8.32 -6.35
CA ILE A 96 -3.18 7.71 -5.10
C ILE A 96 -2.43 6.40 -4.96
N ILE A 97 -1.52 6.35 -4.00
CA ILE A 97 -0.69 5.19 -3.73
C ILE A 97 -1.31 4.43 -2.56
N VAL A 98 -1.43 3.13 -2.73
CA VAL A 98 -1.88 2.22 -1.66
C VAL A 98 -0.74 1.28 -1.36
N ASP A 99 -0.38 1.19 -0.09
CA ASP A 99 0.71 0.37 0.40
C ASP A 99 0.37 -0.10 1.82
N VAL A 100 1.28 -0.74 2.52
CA VAL A 100 1.09 -1.16 3.91
C VAL A 100 1.87 -0.25 4.86
N THR A 101 1.50 -0.26 6.15
CA THR A 101 2.30 0.37 7.21
C THR A 101 2.36 -0.48 8.46
N HIS A 102 3.46 -0.36 9.19
CA HIS A 102 3.64 -1.06 10.46
C HIS A 102 2.64 -0.59 11.52
N THR A 103 1.91 -1.53 12.12
CA THR A 103 1.17 -1.20 13.34
C THR A 103 2.11 -0.96 14.52
N THR A 104 1.66 -0.17 15.47
CA THR A 104 2.40 0.17 16.69
C THR A 104 1.75 -0.39 17.96
N ASP A 105 0.73 -1.23 17.79
CA ASP A 105 -0.10 -1.78 18.87
C ASP A 105 0.38 -3.15 19.38
N HIS A 106 1.60 -3.56 19.03
CA HIS A 106 2.21 -4.83 19.44
C HIS A 106 3.70 -4.66 19.76
N ASP A 107 4.25 -5.58 20.55
CA ASP A 107 5.68 -5.78 20.82
C ASP A 107 6.49 -4.54 21.23
N GLY A 108 5.89 -3.64 22.03
CA GLY A 108 6.60 -2.51 22.63
C GLY A 108 7.20 -1.53 21.62
N LYS A 109 6.78 -1.54 20.37
CA LYS A 109 7.20 -0.54 19.40
C LYS A 109 6.67 0.83 19.80
N ALA A 110 7.57 1.75 20.07
CA ALA A 110 7.19 3.12 20.38
C ALA A 110 6.59 3.78 19.13
N PRO A 111 5.46 4.49 19.26
CA PRO A 111 4.81 5.18 18.14
C PRO A 111 5.58 6.46 17.76
N SER A 112 6.76 6.32 17.17
CA SER A 112 7.58 7.48 16.77
C SER A 112 6.99 8.26 15.60
N LYS A 113 6.14 7.62 14.79
CA LYS A 113 5.50 8.22 13.61
C LYS A 113 3.99 8.36 13.72
N GLY A 114 3.37 7.80 14.72
CA GLY A 114 1.92 7.77 14.92
C GLY A 114 1.48 6.51 15.64
N LEU A 115 0.25 6.49 16.12
CA LEU A 115 -0.37 5.31 16.73
C LEU A 115 -1.23 4.61 15.69
N ILE A 116 -0.73 3.52 15.14
CA ILE A 116 -1.42 2.72 14.12
C ILE A 116 -1.81 1.36 14.71
N ARG A 117 -3.08 0.99 14.57
CA ARG A 117 -3.68 -0.24 15.11
C ARG A 117 -4.41 -1.03 14.04
N LEU A 118 -4.40 -2.35 14.13
CA LEU A 118 -5.30 -3.19 13.35
C LEU A 118 -6.76 -2.91 13.74
N GLY A 119 -7.64 -2.80 12.74
CA GLY A 119 -9.04 -2.47 12.95
C GLY A 119 -9.29 -1.02 13.34
N GLY A 120 -8.29 -0.15 13.23
CA GLY A 120 -8.39 1.28 13.49
C GLY A 120 -8.76 2.13 12.27
N GLY A 121 -8.93 1.49 11.11
CA GLY A 121 -9.18 2.14 9.82
C GLY A 121 -7.90 2.47 9.05
N PRO A 122 -8.05 3.07 7.85
CA PRO A 122 -6.95 3.47 6.98
C PRO A 122 -5.92 4.36 7.67
N ALA A 123 -4.63 4.13 7.42
CA ALA A 123 -3.57 5.03 7.86
C ALA A 123 -3.24 6.02 6.73
N ILE A 124 -3.35 7.30 7.02
CA ILE A 124 -3.04 8.38 6.07
C ILE A 124 -1.69 8.97 6.43
N THR A 125 -0.79 9.03 5.46
CA THR A 125 0.51 9.65 5.66
C THR A 125 0.40 11.17 5.59
N ILE A 126 1.03 11.84 6.55
CA ILE A 126 1.24 13.29 6.55
C ILE A 126 2.74 13.53 6.39
N GLY A 127 3.12 14.31 5.39
CA GLY A 127 4.54 14.57 5.13
C GLY A 127 4.78 15.51 3.97
N SER A 128 6.06 15.81 3.74
CA SER A 128 6.48 16.83 2.77
C SER A 128 6.12 16.51 1.32
N ILE A 129 5.96 15.22 0.98
CA ILE A 129 5.63 14.78 -0.38
C ILE A 129 4.12 14.63 -0.60
N ILE A 130 3.31 14.63 0.47
CA ILE A 130 1.87 14.42 0.38
C ILE A 130 1.18 15.74 0.04
N SER A 131 0.29 15.69 -0.95
CA SER A 131 -0.50 16.85 -1.35
C SER A 131 -1.50 17.25 -0.26
N PRO A 132 -1.45 18.48 0.27
CA PRO A 132 -2.42 18.94 1.25
C PRO A 132 -3.84 18.99 0.68
N VAL A 133 -4.00 19.23 -0.61
CA VAL A 133 -5.31 19.22 -1.27
C VAL A 133 -5.91 17.82 -1.30
N LEU A 134 -5.08 16.79 -1.62
CA LEU A 134 -5.55 15.40 -1.60
C LEU A 134 -5.82 14.91 -0.17
N LEU A 135 -5.07 15.43 0.81
CA LEU A 135 -5.32 15.15 2.22
C LEU A 135 -6.70 15.69 2.65
N GLU A 136 -7.04 16.93 2.32
CA GLU A 136 -8.37 17.50 2.58
C GLU A 136 -9.48 16.66 1.93
N LEU A 137 -9.31 16.26 0.67
CA LEU A 137 -10.31 15.48 -0.07
C LEU A 137 -10.52 14.07 0.52
N VAL A 138 -9.47 13.40 0.98
CA VAL A 138 -9.62 12.08 1.64
C VAL A 138 -10.27 12.20 3.00
N GLU A 139 -10.02 13.28 3.75
CA GLU A 139 -10.70 13.55 5.02
C GLU A 139 -12.19 13.85 4.82
N GLU A 140 -12.56 14.54 3.74
CA GLU A 140 -13.95 14.73 3.37
C GLU A 140 -14.63 13.41 3.00
N SER A 141 -13.96 12.56 2.23
CA SER A 141 -14.44 11.22 1.91
C SER A 141 -14.66 10.39 3.17
N SER A 142 -13.70 10.40 4.09
CA SER A 142 -13.80 9.74 5.40
C SER A 142 -15.05 10.18 6.17
N LYS A 143 -15.32 11.50 6.21
CA LYS A 143 -16.52 12.04 6.88
C LYS A 143 -17.81 11.58 6.21
N ARG A 144 -17.87 11.58 4.86
CA ARG A 144 -19.05 11.09 4.11
C ARG A 144 -19.33 9.61 4.37
N GLN A 145 -18.27 8.81 4.45
CA GLN A 145 -18.38 7.36 4.65
C GLN A 145 -18.46 6.94 6.13
N GLY A 146 -18.20 7.86 7.07
CA GLY A 146 -18.14 7.54 8.50
C GLY A 146 -16.94 6.65 8.87
N ILE A 147 -15.88 6.70 8.08
CA ILE A 147 -14.65 5.90 8.26
C ILE A 147 -13.70 6.67 9.18
N GLN A 148 -13.20 6.00 10.22
CA GLN A 148 -12.18 6.57 11.07
C GLN A 148 -10.81 6.46 10.40
N LEU A 149 -10.05 7.57 10.37
CA LEU A 149 -8.68 7.58 9.86
C LEU A 149 -7.68 7.50 11.01
N GLN A 150 -6.55 6.87 10.72
CA GLN A 150 -5.35 6.94 11.53
C GLN A 150 -4.31 7.78 10.78
N TYR A 151 -3.36 8.37 11.49
CA TYR A 151 -2.36 9.22 10.85
C TYR A 151 -0.96 8.78 11.23
N GLU A 152 -0.08 8.75 10.22
CA GLU A 152 1.35 8.58 10.41
C GLU A 152 2.11 9.75 9.80
N VAL A 153 3.24 10.11 10.41
CA VAL A 153 4.06 11.23 9.96
C VAL A 153 5.31 10.72 9.28
N SER A 154 5.57 11.20 8.07
CA SER A 154 6.81 10.93 7.34
C SER A 154 7.44 12.24 6.86
N SER A 155 8.52 12.67 7.53
CA SER A 155 9.16 13.96 7.26
C SER A 155 10.05 13.95 6.02
N GLU A 156 10.57 12.77 5.61
CA GLU A 156 11.55 12.65 4.53
C GLU A 156 11.07 11.72 3.42
N ARG A 157 10.95 10.43 3.75
CA ARG A 157 10.57 9.37 2.82
C ARG A 157 9.45 8.51 3.37
N THR A 158 8.60 8.05 2.48
CA THR A 158 7.53 7.11 2.81
C THR A 158 7.99 5.66 2.72
N TYR A 159 9.05 5.39 1.97
CA TYR A 159 9.52 4.05 1.59
C TYR A 159 8.48 3.26 0.79
N THR A 160 7.75 3.96 -0.06
CA THR A 160 6.75 3.44 -0.98
C THR A 160 6.95 4.01 -2.38
N ASP A 161 6.17 3.59 -3.35
CA ASP A 161 6.14 4.15 -4.70
C ASP A 161 5.87 5.67 -4.73
N SER A 162 5.28 6.25 -3.66
CA SER A 162 5.07 7.70 -3.52
C SER A 162 6.36 8.49 -3.66
N ASP A 163 7.46 7.96 -3.13
CA ASP A 163 8.79 8.59 -3.15
C ASP A 163 9.33 8.79 -4.58
N LYS A 164 8.78 8.10 -5.55
CA LYS A 164 9.16 8.27 -6.97
C LYS A 164 8.12 9.02 -7.77
N VAL A 165 6.85 8.66 -7.57
CA VAL A 165 5.75 9.22 -8.37
C VAL A 165 5.70 10.74 -8.28
N HIS A 166 5.84 11.30 -7.08
CA HIS A 166 5.73 12.75 -6.87
C HIS A 166 6.84 13.57 -7.55
N PHE A 167 7.98 12.97 -7.90
CA PHE A 167 9.08 13.64 -8.60
C PHE A 167 8.96 13.59 -10.13
N LEU A 168 8.02 12.81 -10.65
CA LEU A 168 7.90 12.63 -12.09
C LEU A 168 7.14 13.79 -12.74
N GLN A 169 7.38 13.99 -14.03
CA GLN A 169 6.84 15.11 -14.82
C GLN A 169 7.23 16.47 -14.16
N ASP A 170 6.26 17.37 -14.02
CA ASP A 170 6.45 18.68 -13.37
C ASP A 170 6.09 18.64 -11.86
N GLY A 171 6.07 17.46 -11.28
CA GLY A 171 5.61 17.18 -9.91
C GLY A 171 4.16 16.72 -9.89
N ILE A 172 3.93 15.47 -9.48
CA ILE A 172 2.59 14.89 -9.39
C ILE A 172 2.13 14.96 -7.94
N PRO A 173 0.99 15.63 -7.65
CA PRO A 173 0.38 15.57 -6.33
C PRO A 173 0.05 14.14 -5.95
N VAL A 174 0.54 13.66 -4.80
CA VAL A 174 0.31 12.29 -4.34
C VAL A 174 -0.40 12.25 -3.00
N LEU A 175 -1.15 11.17 -2.81
CA LEU A 175 -1.74 10.74 -1.55
C LEU A 175 -1.26 9.31 -1.28
N LEU A 176 -0.84 9.03 -0.05
CA LEU A 176 -0.52 7.69 0.40
C LEU A 176 -1.55 7.24 1.44
N ILE A 177 -2.21 6.13 1.16
CA ILE A 177 -3.16 5.45 2.04
C ILE A 177 -2.58 4.10 2.37
N SER A 178 -2.28 3.86 3.64
CA SER A 178 -1.62 2.64 4.07
C SER A 178 -2.57 1.71 4.82
N ILE A 179 -2.39 0.42 4.56
CA ILE A 179 -3.10 -0.67 5.24
C ILE A 179 -2.33 -1.00 6.52
N PRO A 180 -2.94 -0.92 7.71
CA PRO A 180 -2.29 -1.37 8.93
C PRO A 180 -1.91 -2.86 8.86
N LEU A 181 -0.63 -3.18 9.05
CA LEU A 181 -0.10 -4.53 8.93
C LEU A 181 0.83 -4.86 10.10
N ARG A 182 0.69 -6.06 10.68
CA ARG A 182 1.65 -6.63 11.62
C ARG A 182 2.60 -7.57 10.91
N TYR A 183 3.82 -7.63 11.41
CA TYR A 183 4.86 -8.59 10.97
C TYR A 183 5.18 -8.46 9.47
N MET A 184 5.12 -7.23 8.93
CA MET A 184 5.50 -6.90 7.55
C MET A 184 6.85 -7.54 7.19
N HIS A 185 7.00 -7.98 5.93
CA HIS A 185 8.18 -8.69 5.42
C HIS A 185 8.45 -10.04 6.09
N SER A 186 7.43 -10.65 6.68
CA SER A 186 7.51 -12.01 7.22
C SER A 186 6.61 -12.97 6.44
N SER A 187 6.71 -14.26 6.77
CA SER A 187 5.84 -15.26 6.16
C SER A 187 4.43 -15.32 6.75
N VAL A 188 4.16 -14.56 7.79
CA VAL A 188 2.93 -14.61 8.59
C VAL A 188 2.39 -13.20 8.91
N GLU A 189 2.35 -12.35 7.92
CA GLU A 189 1.78 -11.02 8.02
C GLU A 189 0.32 -11.07 8.45
N VAL A 190 -0.14 -10.06 9.19
CA VAL A 190 -1.51 -10.01 9.71
C VAL A 190 -2.14 -8.66 9.41
N CYS A 191 -3.30 -8.68 8.76
CA CYS A 191 -4.15 -7.52 8.53
C CYS A 191 -5.54 -7.69 9.17
N ASN A 192 -6.31 -6.60 9.21
CA ASN A 192 -7.72 -6.64 9.57
C ASN A 192 -8.59 -6.44 8.33
N TYR A 193 -9.60 -7.28 8.15
CA TYR A 193 -10.51 -7.20 6.99
C TYR A 193 -11.26 -5.88 6.90
N GLN A 194 -11.65 -5.31 8.06
CA GLN A 194 -12.40 -4.07 8.05
C GLN A 194 -11.55 -2.91 7.52
N ASP A 195 -10.26 -2.85 7.87
CA ASP A 195 -9.35 -1.82 7.34
C ASP A 195 -9.28 -1.89 5.80
N VAL A 196 -9.25 -3.10 5.23
CA VAL A 196 -9.25 -3.29 3.77
C VAL A 196 -10.54 -2.79 3.13
N LEU A 197 -11.71 -3.12 3.72
CA LEU A 197 -13.00 -2.68 3.22
C LEU A 197 -13.17 -1.16 3.34
N ASP A 198 -12.71 -0.59 4.44
CA ASP A 198 -12.74 0.86 4.68
C ASP A 198 -11.89 1.62 3.66
N ILE A 199 -10.70 1.09 3.30
CA ILE A 199 -9.85 1.72 2.27
C ILE A 199 -10.51 1.65 0.89
N ILE A 200 -11.14 0.52 0.53
CA ILE A 200 -11.89 0.40 -0.72
C ILE A 200 -13.01 1.44 -0.79
N ALA A 201 -13.81 1.56 0.26
CA ALA A 201 -14.91 2.52 0.33
C ALA A 201 -14.39 3.97 0.29
N LEU A 202 -13.34 4.26 1.03
CA LEU A 202 -12.70 5.58 1.08
C LEU A 202 -12.21 6.04 -0.29
N ILE A 203 -11.46 5.18 -0.99
CA ILE A 203 -10.93 5.50 -2.33
C ILE A 203 -12.09 5.61 -3.33
N SER A 204 -13.06 4.70 -3.30
CA SER A 204 -14.19 4.73 -4.22
C SER A 204 -14.97 6.04 -4.10
N ASP A 205 -15.27 6.45 -2.87
CA ASP A 205 -15.99 7.70 -2.60
C ASP A 205 -15.17 8.93 -3.02
N LEU A 206 -13.88 8.95 -2.73
CA LEU A 206 -12.98 10.02 -3.16
C LEU A 206 -12.99 10.15 -4.69
N LEU A 207 -12.87 9.04 -5.42
CA LEU A 207 -12.85 9.04 -6.89
C LEU A 207 -14.18 9.50 -7.51
N ILE A 208 -15.32 9.12 -6.91
CA ILE A 208 -16.66 9.54 -7.38
C ILE A 208 -16.88 11.06 -7.20
N HIS A 209 -16.36 11.62 -6.11
CA HIS A 209 -16.56 13.04 -5.77
C HIS A 209 -15.45 13.96 -6.28
N LEU A 210 -14.42 13.39 -6.93
CA LEU A 210 -13.33 14.21 -7.49
C LEU A 210 -13.84 15.10 -8.64
N ASP A 211 -13.69 16.42 -8.49
CA ASP A 211 -14.05 17.37 -9.53
C ASP A 211 -13.02 17.30 -10.68
N PRO A 212 -13.45 17.13 -11.95
CA PRO A 212 -12.56 17.19 -13.11
C PRO A 212 -11.77 18.50 -13.22
N ASN A 213 -12.27 19.58 -12.62
CA ASN A 213 -11.64 20.88 -12.62
C ASN A 213 -10.89 21.19 -11.31
N GLN A 214 -10.70 20.20 -10.45
CA GLN A 214 -10.00 20.37 -9.18
C GLN A 214 -8.61 20.96 -9.39
N ASN A 215 -8.35 22.07 -8.72
CA ASN A 215 -7.00 22.63 -8.65
C ASN A 215 -6.21 21.94 -7.54
N PHE A 216 -5.08 21.36 -7.88
CA PHE A 216 -4.19 20.68 -6.92
C PHE A 216 -3.00 21.56 -6.49
N ASP A 217 -2.91 22.81 -6.95
CA ASP A 217 -1.91 23.76 -6.50
C ASP A 217 -2.32 24.31 -5.11
N PRO A 218 -1.59 23.98 -4.04
CA PRO A 218 -1.97 24.36 -2.68
C PRO A 218 -1.90 25.89 -2.44
N PHE A 219 -1.27 26.64 -3.34
CA PHE A 219 -1.12 28.10 -3.24
C PHE A 219 -2.18 28.88 -4.01
N LYS A 220 -2.97 28.20 -4.82
CA LYS A 220 -4.07 28.80 -5.58
C LYS A 220 -5.41 28.34 -4.99
N LYS A 221 -5.98 29.18 -4.14
CA LYS A 221 -7.35 29.00 -3.64
C LYS A 221 -8.35 29.61 -4.60
#